data_66e2f7d20d343fbf7b23b374d634cd4c
#
_entry.id   66e2f7d20d343fbf7b23b374d634cd4c
#
_cell.length_a   1.000
_cell.length_b   1.000
_cell.length_c   1.000
_cell.angle_alpha   90.00
_cell.angle_beta   90.00
_cell.angle_gamma   90.00
#
_symmetry.space_group_name_H-M   'P 1'
#
loop_
_entity.id
_entity.type
_entity.pdbx_description
1 polymer ?
#
loop_
_entity_poly.entity_id
_entity_poly.type
_entity_poly.pdbx_seq_one_letter_code
_entity_poly.pdbx_strand_id
1 'polypeptide(L)'
;MIDNREGALKNYRTTLATLVYPVEFIVSLPFQIKDWVSNFFISKETLFNENDKLKEELLLIKTRLQQYEIIEAENHRLRSLLESSFRLKNKVLIAELVAVQLDSFRKKIVINKGENDGGYLGQPVLDATGIIGQITQINPFSSTVLLITDPNHALPVQINRNGLRAIAVGSGENNALLLQHLPRPLITDSNLPNNAHILEGDLVVTSGLGRRFPRDYPVGEIGAIIQEPGESSAKVIIKPFAEFNQIREVLMVWPNEYKNND
;
A
#
# COMPACT_ATOMS: atom_id res chain seq x y z
N MET A 1 -26.41 -78.23 88.03
CA MET A 1 -25.65 -76.94 88.12
C MET A 1 -24.71 -76.87 86.97
N ILE A 2 -25.22 -76.74 85.79
CA ILE A 2 -24.49 -76.52 84.52
C ILE A 2 -25.48 -75.79 83.59
N ASP A 3 -25.35 -74.54 83.40
CA ASP A 3 -25.86 -73.92 82.19
C ASP A 3 -25.63 -72.35 82.28
N ASN A 4 -24.51 -71.92 81.92
CA ASN A 4 -24.33 -70.49 81.68
C ASN A 4 -23.06 -70.12 80.84
N ARG A 5 -22.75 -70.93 79.83
CA ARG A 5 -21.58 -70.55 78.93
C ARG A 5 -21.91 -70.39 77.46
N GLU A 6 -23.16 -70.66 77.02
CA GLU A 6 -23.47 -70.49 75.59
C GLU A 6 -23.97 -69.15 75.14
N GLY A 7 -24.31 -68.27 76.08
CA GLY A 7 -24.84 -66.93 75.74
C GLY A 7 -23.75 -65.91 75.34
N ALA A 8 -22.53 -66.07 75.81
CA ALA A 8 -21.43 -65.06 75.55
C ALA A 8 -20.85 -65.19 74.18
N LEU A 9 -20.80 -66.37 73.62
CA LEU A 9 -20.18 -66.56 72.28
C LEU A 9 -21.06 -66.08 71.09
N LYS A 10 -22.35 -65.95 71.27
CA LYS A 10 -23.31 -65.51 70.25
C LYS A 10 -23.22 -63.98 69.99
N ASN A 11 -22.94 -63.22 71.05
CA ASN A 11 -22.83 -61.77 70.97
C ASN A 11 -21.51 -61.31 70.36
N TYR A 12 -20.42 -62.07 70.50
CA TYR A 12 -19.14 -61.69 69.84
C TYR A 12 -19.15 -61.96 68.35
N ARG A 13 -19.98 -62.90 67.87
CA ARG A 13 -20.06 -63.19 66.44
C ARG A 13 -20.88 -62.15 65.67
N THR A 14 -21.88 -61.57 66.29
CA THR A 14 -22.69 -60.48 65.68
C THR A 14 -21.98 -59.12 65.70
N THR A 15 -21.20 -58.84 66.73
CA THR A 15 -20.41 -57.63 66.82
C THR A 15 -19.20 -57.64 65.89
N LEU A 16 -18.57 -58.79 65.65
CA LEU A 16 -17.48 -58.92 64.67
C LEU A 16 -18.00 -58.84 63.21
N ALA A 17 -19.18 -59.35 62.92
CA ALA A 17 -19.77 -59.26 61.57
C ALA A 17 -20.16 -57.83 61.21
N THR A 18 -20.53 -57.00 62.20
CA THR A 18 -20.90 -55.61 61.96
C THR A 18 -19.67 -54.70 61.75
N LEU A 19 -18.50 -55.12 62.25
CA LEU A 19 -17.24 -54.33 62.09
C LEU A 19 -16.50 -54.71 60.79
N VAL A 20 -16.75 -55.85 60.19
CA VAL A 20 -16.15 -56.31 58.93
C VAL A 20 -16.90 -55.74 57.70
N TYR A 21 -18.21 -55.42 57.83
CA TYR A 21 -19.03 -54.97 56.76
C TYR A 21 -18.55 -53.63 56.11
N PRO A 22 -18.05 -52.66 56.88
CA PRO A 22 -17.52 -51.40 56.25
C PRO A 22 -16.17 -51.58 55.54
N VAL A 23 -15.41 -52.69 55.91
CA VAL A 23 -14.10 -52.89 55.28
C VAL A 23 -14.23 -53.51 53.88
N GLU A 24 -15.23 -54.36 53.62
CA GLU A 24 -15.53 -54.88 52.29
C GLU A 24 -16.03 -53.76 51.34
N PHE A 25 -16.74 -52.74 51.86
CA PHE A 25 -17.22 -51.63 51.08
C PHE A 25 -16.10 -50.69 50.69
N ILE A 26 -15.04 -50.55 51.51
CA ILE A 26 -13.85 -49.67 51.20
C ILE A 26 -12.93 -50.40 50.23
N VAL A 27 -12.85 -51.69 50.17
CA VAL A 27 -11.96 -52.45 49.26
C VAL A 27 -12.51 -52.50 47.84
N SER A 28 -13.84 -52.39 47.64
CA SER A 28 -14.46 -52.43 46.30
C SER A 28 -14.53 -51.08 45.57
N LEU A 29 -14.21 -49.98 46.28
CA LEU A 29 -14.26 -48.60 45.70
C LEU A 29 -13.05 -48.13 44.86
N PRO A 30 -11.84 -48.73 44.93
CA PRO A 30 -10.67 -48.07 44.28
C PRO A 30 -10.55 -48.29 42.77
N PHE A 31 -11.23 -49.25 42.16
CA PHE A 31 -11.04 -49.55 40.75
C PHE A 31 -11.79 -48.58 39.81
N GLN A 32 -13.00 -48.16 40.17
CA GLN A 32 -13.77 -47.22 39.31
C GLN A 32 -13.31 -45.78 39.41
N ILE A 33 -12.74 -45.38 40.54
CA ILE A 33 -12.22 -44.01 40.74
C ILE A 33 -10.92 -43.80 39.96
N LYS A 34 -10.08 -44.82 39.84
CA LYS A 34 -8.81 -44.73 39.11
C LYS A 34 -9.03 -44.51 37.63
N ASP A 35 -9.99 -45.18 37.02
CA ASP A 35 -10.30 -45.01 35.59
C ASP A 35 -10.99 -43.65 35.32
N TRP A 36 -11.81 -43.17 36.24
CA TRP A 36 -12.45 -41.86 36.12
C TRP A 36 -11.44 -40.71 36.25
N VAL A 37 -10.52 -40.78 37.21
CA VAL A 37 -9.48 -39.77 37.43
C VAL A 37 -8.44 -39.81 36.32
N SER A 38 -8.01 -40.99 35.86
CA SER A 38 -7.06 -41.10 34.74
C SER A 38 -7.64 -40.53 33.42
N ASN A 39 -8.90 -40.87 33.12
CA ASN A 39 -9.59 -40.34 31.93
C ASN A 39 -9.83 -38.80 31.99
N PHE A 40 -10.05 -38.27 33.18
CA PHE A 40 -10.23 -36.83 33.37
C PHE A 40 -8.90 -36.07 33.17
N PHE A 41 -7.78 -36.58 33.65
CA PHE A 41 -6.47 -35.96 33.44
C PHE A 41 -5.96 -36.13 32.01
N ILE A 42 -6.11 -37.28 31.39
CA ILE A 42 -5.76 -37.53 30.00
C ILE A 42 -6.60 -36.64 29.07
N SER A 43 -7.90 -36.51 29.33
CA SER A 43 -8.79 -35.65 28.56
C SER A 43 -8.41 -34.16 28.67
N LYS A 44 -7.92 -33.72 29.83
CA LYS A 44 -7.50 -32.35 30.05
C LYS A 44 -6.18 -32.01 29.33
N GLU A 45 -5.22 -32.92 29.38
CA GLU A 45 -3.93 -32.77 28.70
C GLU A 45 -4.08 -32.82 27.17
N THR A 46 -4.92 -33.71 26.65
CA THR A 46 -5.23 -33.73 25.21
C THR A 46 -5.92 -32.46 24.74
N LEU A 47 -6.88 -31.92 25.52
CA LEU A 47 -7.54 -30.66 25.22
C LEU A 47 -6.57 -29.46 25.24
N PHE A 48 -5.63 -29.40 26.18
CA PHE A 48 -4.60 -28.36 26.19
C PHE A 48 -3.69 -28.47 24.96
N ASN A 49 -3.20 -29.67 24.65
CA ASN A 49 -2.35 -29.89 23.48
C ASN A 49 -3.08 -29.58 22.16
N GLU A 50 -4.36 -29.93 22.06
CA GLU A 50 -5.21 -29.61 20.92
C GLU A 50 -5.47 -28.11 20.82
N ASN A 51 -5.71 -27.42 21.93
CA ASN A 51 -5.89 -25.99 21.97
C ASN A 51 -4.61 -25.24 21.53
N ASP A 52 -3.44 -25.72 21.96
CA ASP A 52 -2.17 -25.10 21.57
C ASP A 52 -1.84 -25.37 20.10
N LYS A 53 -2.11 -26.58 19.59
CA LYS A 53 -2.02 -26.86 18.14
C LYS A 53 -2.96 -25.97 17.32
N LEU A 54 -4.20 -25.82 17.75
CA LEU A 54 -5.16 -24.95 17.07
C LEU A 54 -4.72 -23.49 17.09
N LYS A 55 -4.10 -23.02 18.16
CA LYS A 55 -3.53 -21.66 18.23
C LYS A 55 -2.36 -21.51 17.26
N GLU A 56 -1.47 -22.49 17.18
CA GLU A 56 -0.35 -22.48 16.21
C GLU A 56 -0.86 -22.49 14.76
N GLU A 57 -1.84 -23.36 14.45
CA GLU A 57 -2.48 -23.38 13.13
C GLU A 57 -3.16 -22.05 12.80
N LEU A 58 -3.87 -21.46 13.76
CA LEU A 58 -4.52 -20.17 13.59
C LEU A 58 -3.50 -19.06 13.35
N LEU A 59 -2.35 -19.09 14.02
CA LEU A 59 -1.27 -18.13 13.78
C LEU A 59 -0.68 -18.29 12.38
N LEU A 60 -0.43 -19.53 11.94
CA LEU A 60 0.04 -19.82 10.59
C LEU A 60 -0.94 -19.37 9.51
N ILE A 61 -2.24 -19.64 9.72
CA ILE A 61 -3.30 -19.23 8.78
C ILE A 61 -3.37 -17.70 8.71
N LYS A 62 -3.31 -17.00 9.85
CA LYS A 62 -3.28 -15.54 9.89
C LYS A 62 -2.09 -14.97 9.12
N THR A 63 -0.90 -15.55 9.31
CA THR A 63 0.31 -15.14 8.59
C THR A 63 0.16 -15.35 7.08
N ARG A 64 -0.39 -16.48 6.64
CA ARG A 64 -0.66 -16.75 5.23
C ARG A 64 -1.70 -15.78 4.65
N LEU A 65 -2.74 -15.46 5.40
CA LEU A 65 -3.75 -14.49 4.98
C LEU A 65 -3.13 -13.11 4.75
N GLN A 66 -2.28 -12.65 5.67
CA GLN A 66 -1.56 -11.39 5.51
C GLN A 66 -0.65 -11.39 4.26
N GLN A 67 0.05 -12.49 3.99
CA GLN A 67 0.85 -12.63 2.77
C GLN A 67 -0.03 -12.59 1.51
N TYR A 68 -1.19 -13.23 1.55
CA TYR A 68 -2.12 -13.22 0.43
C TYR A 68 -2.65 -11.82 0.13
N GLU A 69 -3.05 -11.06 1.15
CA GLU A 69 -3.48 -9.67 1.02
C GLU A 69 -2.40 -8.77 0.40
N ILE A 70 -1.13 -8.97 0.79
CA ILE A 70 0.01 -8.24 0.22
C ILE A 70 0.17 -8.57 -1.28
N ILE A 71 0.13 -9.84 -1.65
CA ILE A 71 0.27 -10.29 -3.04
C ILE A 71 -0.91 -9.80 -3.89
N GLU A 72 -2.12 -9.80 -3.36
CA GLU A 72 -3.30 -9.29 -4.06
C GLU A 72 -3.19 -7.79 -4.33
N ALA A 73 -2.78 -7.00 -3.33
CA ALA A 73 -2.53 -5.57 -3.48
C ALA A 73 -1.43 -5.28 -4.51
N GLU A 74 -0.33 -6.05 -4.50
CA GLU A 74 0.73 -5.97 -5.50
C GLU A 74 0.22 -6.30 -6.91
N ASN A 75 -0.57 -7.36 -7.07
CA ASN A 75 -1.14 -7.74 -8.36
C ASN A 75 -2.07 -6.65 -8.92
N HIS A 76 -2.91 -6.05 -8.07
CA HIS A 76 -3.75 -4.91 -8.44
C HIS A 76 -2.91 -3.73 -8.91
N ARG A 77 -1.85 -3.37 -8.20
CA ARG A 77 -0.95 -2.27 -8.56
C ARG A 77 -0.24 -2.51 -9.89
N LEU A 78 0.34 -3.72 -10.06
CA LEU A 78 1.00 -4.10 -11.32
C LEU A 78 0.05 -4.09 -12.51
N ARG A 79 -1.20 -4.55 -12.33
CA ARG A 79 -2.24 -4.46 -13.37
C ARG A 79 -2.57 -3.01 -13.73
N SER A 80 -2.69 -2.12 -12.75
CA SER A 80 -2.95 -0.70 -12.98
C SER A 80 -1.80 -0.05 -13.77
N LEU A 81 -0.54 -0.36 -13.42
CA LEU A 81 0.63 0.09 -14.17
C LEU A 81 0.63 -0.44 -15.61
N LEU A 82 0.33 -1.70 -15.79
CA LEU A 82 0.26 -2.32 -17.13
C LEU A 82 -0.86 -1.69 -17.97
N GLU A 83 -2.03 -1.47 -17.40
CA GLU A 83 -3.16 -0.82 -18.09
C GLU A 83 -2.81 0.60 -18.52
N SER A 84 -2.12 1.39 -17.67
CA SER A 84 -1.64 2.72 -18.03
C SER A 84 -0.62 2.66 -19.18
N SER A 85 0.21 1.62 -19.22
CA SER A 85 1.21 1.42 -20.28
C SER A 85 0.58 1.17 -21.65
N PHE A 86 -0.54 0.46 -21.72
CA PHE A 86 -1.27 0.22 -22.99
C PHE A 86 -1.82 1.52 -23.58
N ARG A 87 -2.22 2.49 -22.75
CA ARG A 87 -2.69 3.79 -23.22
C ARG A 87 -1.60 4.60 -23.91
N LEU A 88 -0.35 4.40 -23.50
CA LEU A 88 0.79 5.17 -24.01
C LEU A 88 1.20 4.76 -25.45
N LYS A 89 0.94 3.54 -25.88
CA LYS A 89 1.48 2.96 -27.12
C LYS A 89 3.01 3.10 -27.26
N ASN A 90 3.70 3.35 -26.15
CA ASN A 90 5.14 3.57 -26.05
C ASN A 90 5.82 2.36 -25.45
N LYS A 91 7.13 2.19 -25.72
CA LYS A 91 7.92 1.23 -24.98
C LYS A 91 7.98 1.66 -23.52
N VAL A 92 7.74 0.73 -22.59
CA VAL A 92 7.81 0.97 -21.14
C VAL A 92 8.63 -0.11 -20.45
N LEU A 93 9.21 0.23 -19.31
CA LEU A 93 9.90 -0.70 -18.42
C LEU A 93 9.50 -0.38 -16.99
N ILE A 94 9.08 -1.40 -16.25
CA ILE A 94 8.78 -1.27 -14.82
C ILE A 94 10.09 -1.20 -14.03
N ALA A 95 10.20 -0.26 -13.13
CA ALA A 95 11.30 -0.11 -12.20
C ALA A 95 10.77 -0.01 -10.78
N GLU A 96 11.51 -0.56 -9.83
CA GLU A 96 11.18 -0.52 -8.41
C GLU A 96 11.91 0.61 -7.71
N LEU A 97 11.30 1.15 -6.69
CA LEU A 97 11.86 2.18 -5.85
C LEU A 97 12.91 1.59 -4.92
N VAL A 98 14.12 2.15 -4.94
CA VAL A 98 15.24 1.77 -4.07
C VAL A 98 15.40 2.73 -2.89
N ALA A 99 15.27 4.02 -3.14
CA ALA A 99 15.43 5.05 -2.12
C ALA A 99 14.57 6.28 -2.42
N VAL A 100 14.22 7.01 -1.37
CA VAL A 100 13.41 8.22 -1.43
C VAL A 100 14.10 9.34 -0.68
N GLN A 101 14.18 10.52 -1.28
CA GLN A 101 14.60 11.76 -0.65
C GLN A 101 13.52 12.82 -0.92
N LEU A 102 12.72 13.12 0.08
CA LEU A 102 11.59 14.04 0.01
C LEU A 102 11.77 15.23 0.96
N ASP A 103 12.90 15.91 0.85
CA ASP A 103 13.13 17.17 1.56
C ASP A 103 12.37 18.31 0.89
N SER A 104 12.11 19.41 1.62
CA SER A 104 11.41 20.59 1.07
C SER A 104 12.11 21.18 -0.17
N PHE A 105 13.43 21.02 -0.29
CA PHE A 105 14.23 21.60 -1.37
C PHE A 105 14.69 20.61 -2.42
N ARG A 106 14.57 19.30 -2.16
CA ARG A 106 15.03 18.24 -3.07
C ARG A 106 14.07 17.07 -3.00
N LYS A 107 13.30 16.87 -4.04
CA LYS A 107 12.37 15.76 -4.14
C LYS A 107 12.86 14.81 -5.23
N LYS A 108 13.57 13.76 -4.81
CA LYS A 108 14.16 12.77 -5.69
C LYS A 108 13.87 11.35 -5.21
N ILE A 109 13.80 10.45 -6.16
CA ILE A 109 13.76 9.01 -5.89
C ILE A 109 14.85 8.29 -6.68
N VAL A 110 15.28 7.13 -6.18
CA VAL A 110 16.21 6.24 -6.88
C VAL A 110 15.46 4.96 -7.24
N ILE A 111 15.63 4.53 -8.47
CA ILE A 111 15.02 3.32 -9.03
C ILE A 111 16.07 2.29 -9.44
N ASN A 112 15.70 0.98 -9.43
CA ASN A 112 16.57 -0.17 -9.70
C ASN A 112 16.82 -0.44 -11.19
N LYS A 113 16.63 0.55 -12.05
CA LYS A 113 16.88 0.47 -13.49
C LYS A 113 17.81 1.59 -13.94
N GLY A 114 18.77 1.26 -14.81
CA GLY A 114 19.80 2.17 -15.21
C GLY A 114 20.13 2.12 -16.70
N GLU A 115 21.38 2.47 -17.04
CA GLU A 115 21.89 2.49 -18.43
C GLU A 115 21.84 1.09 -19.07
N ASN A 116 22.16 0.05 -18.31
CA ASN A 116 22.13 -1.34 -18.80
C ASN A 116 20.74 -1.81 -19.20
N ASP A 117 19.69 -1.20 -18.65
CA ASP A 117 18.29 -1.45 -19.00
C ASP A 117 17.82 -0.56 -20.17
N GLY A 118 18.70 0.27 -20.72
CA GLY A 118 18.42 1.19 -21.81
C GLY A 118 17.84 2.52 -21.34
N GLY A 119 17.99 2.86 -20.05
CA GLY A 119 17.64 4.17 -19.51
C GLY A 119 18.52 5.29 -20.08
N TYR A 120 18.04 6.51 -20.06
CA TYR A 120 18.79 7.69 -20.54
C TYR A 120 18.43 8.95 -19.73
N LEU A 121 19.34 9.93 -19.75
CA LEU A 121 19.11 11.23 -19.10
C LEU A 121 17.94 11.98 -19.73
N GLY A 122 17.05 12.50 -18.89
CA GLY A 122 15.85 13.19 -19.35
C GLY A 122 14.67 12.27 -19.66
N GLN A 123 14.79 10.97 -19.42
CA GLN A 123 13.69 10.02 -19.62
C GLN A 123 12.55 10.26 -18.65
N PRO A 124 11.28 10.31 -19.12
CA PRO A 124 10.12 10.46 -18.26
C PRO A 124 9.85 9.19 -17.46
N VAL A 125 9.40 9.42 -16.22
CA VAL A 125 9.00 8.37 -15.28
C VAL A 125 7.58 8.65 -14.82
N LEU A 126 6.72 7.65 -14.90
CA LEU A 126 5.27 7.72 -14.67
C LEU A 126 4.85 6.69 -13.62
N ASP A 127 3.67 6.91 -13.04
CA ASP A 127 2.93 5.87 -12.31
C ASP A 127 1.65 5.48 -13.07
N ALA A 128 0.75 4.76 -12.40
CA ALA A 128 -0.54 4.38 -12.96
C ALA A 128 -1.48 5.57 -13.21
N THR A 129 -1.30 6.67 -12.51
CA THR A 129 -2.21 7.82 -12.45
C THR A 129 -1.67 9.07 -13.14
N GLY A 130 -0.34 9.26 -13.16
CA GLY A 130 0.23 10.49 -13.70
C GLY A 130 1.74 10.48 -13.87
N ILE A 131 2.28 11.66 -14.16
CA ILE A 131 3.72 11.89 -14.27
C ILE A 131 4.34 11.95 -12.88
N ILE A 132 5.39 11.16 -12.66
CA ILE A 132 6.20 11.17 -11.42
C ILE A 132 7.35 12.17 -11.54
N GLY A 133 8.09 12.12 -12.65
CA GLY A 133 9.29 12.93 -12.79
C GLY A 133 10.11 12.62 -14.05
N GLN A 134 11.39 12.94 -13.96
CA GLN A 134 12.35 12.76 -15.03
C GLN A 134 13.70 12.29 -14.50
N ILE A 135 14.39 11.38 -15.22
CA ILE A 135 15.73 10.92 -14.87
C ILE A 135 16.73 12.07 -15.02
N THR A 136 17.43 12.40 -13.93
CA THR A 136 18.46 13.45 -13.89
C THR A 136 19.86 12.91 -13.69
N GLN A 137 20.00 11.68 -13.19
CA GLN A 137 21.28 11.00 -13.08
C GLN A 137 21.06 9.53 -13.42
N ILE A 138 21.99 8.94 -14.14
CA ILE A 138 21.92 7.54 -14.53
C ILE A 138 23.24 6.86 -14.19
N ASN A 139 23.14 5.66 -13.62
CA ASN A 139 24.23 4.74 -13.34
C ASN A 139 23.96 3.43 -14.09
N PRO A 140 24.92 2.48 -14.15
CA PRO A 140 24.71 1.22 -14.86
C PRO A 140 23.46 0.43 -14.44
N PHE A 141 23.14 0.40 -13.12
CA PHE A 141 22.06 -0.41 -12.53
C PHE A 141 20.99 0.40 -11.80
N SER A 142 21.08 1.71 -11.78
CA SER A 142 20.13 2.58 -11.07
C SER A 142 20.01 3.94 -11.72
N SER A 143 18.89 4.62 -11.48
CA SER A 143 18.68 6.00 -11.95
C SER A 143 18.10 6.87 -10.84
N THR A 144 18.49 8.16 -10.83
CA THR A 144 17.90 9.16 -9.96
C THR A 144 16.87 9.96 -10.74
N VAL A 145 15.64 9.97 -10.24
CA VAL A 145 14.49 10.67 -10.80
C VAL A 145 14.22 11.94 -9.99
N LEU A 146 14.17 13.09 -10.64
CA LEU A 146 13.70 14.34 -10.06
C LEU A 146 12.18 14.38 -10.19
N LEU A 147 11.49 14.54 -9.08
CA LEU A 147 10.02 14.56 -9.06
C LEU A 147 9.48 15.86 -9.65
N ILE A 148 8.28 15.84 -10.25
CA ILE A 148 7.64 17.05 -10.80
C ILE A 148 7.33 18.09 -9.73
N THR A 149 7.24 17.68 -8.47
CA THR A 149 6.99 18.58 -7.32
C THR A 149 8.25 19.24 -6.75
N ASP A 150 9.44 18.90 -7.30
CA ASP A 150 10.69 19.60 -6.96
C ASP A 150 10.72 20.99 -7.56
N PRO A 151 11.15 22.05 -6.83
CA PRO A 151 11.21 23.43 -7.36
C PRO A 151 12.10 23.60 -8.59
N ASN A 152 13.07 22.71 -8.81
CA ASN A 152 13.96 22.74 -9.97
C ASN A 152 13.42 21.95 -11.17
N HIS A 153 12.23 21.34 -11.06
CA HIS A 153 11.60 20.63 -12.16
C HIS A 153 10.60 21.54 -12.90
N ALA A 154 10.70 21.59 -14.22
CA ALA A 154 9.77 22.30 -15.09
C ALA A 154 9.17 21.35 -16.12
N LEU A 155 7.84 21.30 -16.16
CA LEU A 155 7.06 20.41 -17.02
C LEU A 155 6.20 21.23 -17.99
N PRO A 156 6.38 21.10 -19.32
CA PRO A 156 5.49 21.71 -20.30
C PRO A 156 4.12 21.01 -20.28
N VAL A 157 3.07 21.78 -19.94
CA VAL A 157 1.70 21.27 -19.80
C VAL A 157 0.74 22.01 -20.71
N GLN A 158 -0.45 21.45 -20.87
CA GLN A 158 -1.61 22.12 -21.46
C GLN A 158 -2.86 21.81 -20.67
N ILE A 159 -3.78 22.74 -20.64
CA ILE A 159 -5.12 22.54 -20.10
C ILE A 159 -5.93 21.78 -21.14
N ASN A 160 -6.46 20.62 -20.76
CA ASN A 160 -7.11 19.71 -21.70
C ASN A 160 -8.38 20.32 -22.35
N ARG A 161 -9.12 21.16 -21.58
CA ARG A 161 -10.38 21.75 -22.04
C ARG A 161 -10.22 22.75 -23.17
N ASN A 162 -9.22 23.66 -23.08
CA ASN A 162 -9.04 24.77 -24.01
C ASN A 162 -7.71 24.76 -24.77
N GLY A 163 -6.84 23.77 -24.48
CA GLY A 163 -5.54 23.65 -25.15
C GLY A 163 -4.51 24.72 -24.75
N LEU A 164 -4.78 25.54 -23.73
CA LEU A 164 -3.87 26.55 -23.23
C LEU A 164 -2.60 25.90 -22.74
N ARG A 165 -1.45 26.36 -23.23
CA ARG A 165 -0.14 25.83 -22.87
C ARG A 165 0.52 26.71 -21.82
N ALA A 166 1.18 26.05 -20.86
CA ALA A 166 1.90 26.66 -19.76
C ALA A 166 3.09 25.81 -19.33
N ILE A 167 3.87 26.33 -18.41
CA ILE A 167 4.92 25.56 -17.73
C ILE A 167 4.49 25.35 -16.28
N ALA A 168 4.40 24.11 -15.85
CA ALA A 168 4.21 23.74 -14.46
C ALA A 168 5.57 23.54 -13.80
N VAL A 169 5.76 24.14 -12.62
CA VAL A 169 6.99 24.04 -11.82
C VAL A 169 6.62 23.51 -10.45
N GLY A 170 7.44 22.66 -9.88
CA GLY A 170 7.22 22.17 -8.53
C GLY A 170 7.20 23.29 -7.50
N SER A 171 6.24 23.26 -6.58
CA SER A 171 6.16 24.26 -5.50
C SER A 171 7.19 24.03 -4.39
N GLY A 172 7.73 22.80 -4.28
CA GLY A 172 8.54 22.36 -3.14
C GLY A 172 7.70 22.03 -1.90
N GLU A 173 6.50 22.58 -1.80
CA GLU A 173 5.59 22.42 -0.67
C GLU A 173 4.33 21.65 -1.08
N ASN A 174 3.72 20.94 -0.13
CA ASN A 174 2.42 20.28 -0.25
C ASN A 174 2.24 19.42 -1.52
N ASN A 175 3.33 18.91 -2.10
CA ASN A 175 3.33 18.15 -3.36
C ASN A 175 2.51 18.81 -4.50
N ALA A 176 2.45 20.15 -4.54
CA ALA A 176 1.73 20.90 -5.55
C ALA A 176 2.66 21.38 -6.67
N LEU A 177 2.06 21.75 -7.80
CA LEU A 177 2.75 22.43 -8.89
C LEU A 177 2.15 23.84 -9.06
N LEU A 178 2.95 24.73 -9.60
CA LEU A 178 2.56 26.11 -9.92
C LEU A 178 2.64 26.33 -11.43
N LEU A 179 1.58 26.85 -12.04
CA LEU A 179 1.65 27.33 -13.42
C LEU A 179 2.36 28.68 -13.45
N GLN A 180 3.38 28.77 -14.26
CA GLN A 180 4.14 30.02 -14.50
C GLN A 180 3.75 30.67 -15.81
N HIS A 181 3.96 31.99 -15.88
CA HIS A 181 3.81 32.82 -17.07
C HIS A 181 2.38 32.88 -17.67
N LEU A 182 1.36 32.83 -16.80
CA LEU A 182 -0.02 33.03 -17.23
C LEU A 182 -0.39 34.51 -17.22
N PRO A 183 -0.77 35.10 -18.36
CA PRO A 183 -1.24 36.49 -18.40
C PRO A 183 -2.61 36.60 -17.68
N ARG A 184 -2.79 37.69 -16.93
CA ARG A 184 -4.03 38.01 -16.21
C ARG A 184 -5.32 37.88 -17.00
N PRO A 185 -5.42 38.30 -18.26
CA PRO A 185 -6.66 38.22 -19.01
C PRO A 185 -7.26 36.83 -19.09
N LEU A 186 -6.41 35.78 -19.12
CA LEU A 186 -6.86 34.39 -19.17
C LEU A 186 -7.55 33.91 -17.88
N ILE A 187 -7.54 34.70 -16.83
CA ILE A 187 -8.05 34.34 -15.51
C ILE A 187 -9.22 35.24 -15.06
N THR A 188 -9.18 36.55 -15.42
CA THR A 188 -10.07 37.55 -14.83
C THR A 188 -10.91 38.34 -15.84
N ASP A 189 -10.65 38.24 -17.13
CA ASP A 189 -11.37 39.06 -18.11
C ASP A 189 -12.70 38.43 -18.48
N SER A 190 -13.79 38.93 -17.89
CA SER A 190 -15.17 38.50 -18.17
C SER A 190 -15.62 38.70 -19.62
N ASN A 191 -14.85 39.47 -20.41
CA ASN A 191 -15.12 39.69 -21.84
C ASN A 191 -14.54 38.60 -22.74
N LEU A 192 -13.66 37.74 -22.22
CA LEU A 192 -13.14 36.61 -22.97
C LEU A 192 -14.20 35.50 -23.05
N PRO A 193 -14.25 34.77 -24.16
CA PRO A 193 -15.12 33.59 -24.25
C PRO A 193 -14.83 32.60 -23.12
N ASN A 194 -15.85 31.92 -22.56
CA ASN A 194 -15.68 30.95 -21.45
C ASN A 194 -14.65 29.86 -21.73
N ASN A 195 -14.35 29.56 -22.99
CA ASN A 195 -13.32 28.61 -23.40
C ASN A 195 -11.88 29.14 -23.28
N ALA A 196 -11.67 30.45 -23.06
CA ALA A 196 -10.33 31.04 -22.91
C ALA A 196 -9.85 31.12 -21.46
N HIS A 197 -10.77 30.94 -20.48
CA HIS A 197 -10.43 31.01 -19.06
C HIS A 197 -9.86 29.71 -18.54
N ILE A 198 -9.11 29.80 -17.44
CA ILE A 198 -8.69 28.70 -16.60
C ILE A 198 -9.70 28.58 -15.46
N LEU A 199 -10.16 27.37 -15.18
CA LEU A 199 -11.13 27.09 -14.14
C LEU A 199 -10.55 26.08 -13.13
N GLU A 200 -10.96 26.19 -11.87
CA GLU A 200 -10.73 25.13 -10.90
C GLU A 200 -11.38 23.82 -11.36
N GLY A 201 -10.68 22.69 -11.19
CA GLY A 201 -11.09 21.39 -11.71
C GLY A 201 -10.68 21.13 -13.17
N ASP A 202 -10.08 22.09 -13.88
CA ASP A 202 -9.57 21.84 -15.24
C ASP A 202 -8.47 20.77 -15.21
N LEU A 203 -8.59 19.76 -16.08
CA LEU A 203 -7.60 18.72 -16.26
C LEU A 203 -6.35 19.28 -16.94
N VAL A 204 -5.20 19.04 -16.33
CA VAL A 204 -3.88 19.41 -16.84
C VAL A 204 -3.17 18.16 -17.35
N VAL A 205 -2.70 18.22 -18.58
CA VAL A 205 -2.00 17.12 -19.27
C VAL A 205 -0.65 17.62 -19.82
N THR A 206 0.25 16.71 -20.14
CA THR A 206 1.51 17.05 -20.81
C THR A 206 1.26 17.60 -22.21
N SER A 207 1.95 18.65 -22.60
CA SER A 207 1.79 19.27 -23.92
C SER A 207 2.54 18.54 -25.04
N GLY A 208 3.45 17.63 -24.70
CA GLY A 208 4.35 16.97 -25.65
C GLY A 208 5.44 17.90 -26.24
N LEU A 209 5.51 19.16 -25.80
CA LEU A 209 6.55 20.09 -26.24
C LEU A 209 7.93 19.65 -25.75
N GLY A 210 8.94 19.83 -26.60
CA GLY A 210 10.31 19.38 -26.29
C GLY A 210 10.54 17.88 -26.40
N ARG A 211 9.51 17.08 -26.76
CA ARG A 211 9.58 15.63 -26.95
C ARG A 211 10.12 14.83 -25.78
N ARG A 212 10.16 15.44 -24.58
CA ARG A 212 10.66 14.78 -23.35
C ARG A 212 9.59 13.94 -22.67
N PHE A 213 8.35 14.39 -22.73
CA PHE A 213 7.21 13.70 -22.14
C PHE A 213 6.23 13.25 -23.23
N PRO A 214 5.56 12.10 -23.05
CA PRO A 214 4.48 11.70 -23.96
C PRO A 214 3.39 12.77 -23.93
N ARG A 215 2.76 13.01 -25.07
CA ARG A 215 1.68 14.00 -25.18
C ARG A 215 0.40 13.49 -24.53
N ASP A 216 -0.44 14.44 -24.03
CA ASP A 216 -1.77 14.20 -23.48
C ASP A 216 -1.79 13.24 -22.27
N TYR A 217 -0.65 13.10 -21.56
CA TYR A 217 -0.59 12.29 -20.36
C TYR A 217 -1.03 13.08 -19.13
N PRO A 218 -1.84 12.49 -18.20
CA PRO A 218 -2.36 13.19 -17.04
C PRO A 218 -1.24 13.71 -16.12
N VAL A 219 -1.37 14.96 -15.68
CA VAL A 219 -0.48 15.57 -14.69
C VAL A 219 -1.22 15.83 -13.39
N GLY A 220 -2.40 16.42 -13.47
CA GLY A 220 -3.21 16.79 -12.32
C GLY A 220 -4.43 17.62 -12.70
N GLU A 221 -5.02 18.25 -11.72
CA GLU A 221 -6.16 19.17 -11.86
C GLU A 221 -5.82 20.54 -11.27
N ILE A 222 -6.45 21.60 -11.77
CA ILE A 222 -6.35 22.93 -11.18
C ILE A 222 -7.06 22.90 -9.83
N GLY A 223 -6.30 23.01 -8.74
CA GLY A 223 -6.83 22.96 -7.38
C GLY A 223 -7.22 24.32 -6.83
N ALA A 224 -6.52 25.39 -7.20
CA ALA A 224 -6.82 26.75 -6.75
C ALA A 224 -6.23 27.82 -7.70
N ILE A 225 -6.91 28.97 -7.77
CA ILE A 225 -6.46 30.15 -8.50
C ILE A 225 -6.39 31.31 -7.51
N ILE A 226 -5.18 31.74 -7.16
CA ILE A 226 -4.94 32.80 -6.18
C ILE A 226 -4.54 34.06 -6.91
N GLN A 227 -5.29 35.15 -6.70
CA GLN A 227 -5.02 36.48 -7.23
C GLN A 227 -4.61 37.37 -6.08
N GLU A 228 -3.38 37.86 -6.11
CA GLU A 228 -2.91 38.87 -5.15
C GLU A 228 -3.15 40.29 -5.67
N PRO A 229 -3.73 41.19 -4.83
CA PRO A 229 -3.94 42.59 -5.20
C PRO A 229 -2.60 43.25 -5.51
N GLY A 230 -2.45 43.78 -6.73
CA GLY A 230 -1.22 44.49 -7.15
C GLY A 230 -0.25 43.66 -8.00
N GLU A 231 -0.40 42.33 -8.06
CA GLU A 231 0.43 41.53 -8.96
C GLU A 231 -0.15 41.43 -10.37
N SER A 232 0.74 41.40 -11.38
CA SER A 232 0.36 41.29 -12.80
C SER A 232 0.01 39.89 -13.27
N SER A 233 0.32 38.87 -12.48
CA SER A 233 0.05 37.46 -12.76
C SER A 233 -0.73 36.79 -11.61
N ALA A 234 -1.57 35.82 -11.92
CA ALA A 234 -2.20 35.01 -10.89
C ALA A 234 -1.37 33.73 -10.65
N LYS A 235 -1.42 33.27 -9.42
CA LYS A 235 -0.81 32.02 -8.99
C LYS A 235 -1.83 30.89 -9.15
N VAL A 236 -1.59 30.00 -10.10
CA VAL A 236 -2.46 28.84 -10.35
C VAL A 236 -1.80 27.58 -9.79
N ILE A 237 -2.47 26.92 -8.88
CA ILE A 237 -1.98 25.73 -8.20
C ILE A 237 -2.58 24.49 -8.85
N ILE A 238 -1.74 23.53 -9.23
CA ILE A 238 -2.14 22.21 -9.72
C ILE A 238 -1.96 21.20 -8.60
N LYS A 239 -2.97 20.37 -8.39
CA LYS A 239 -2.91 19.18 -7.57
C LYS A 239 -2.56 17.98 -8.46
N PRO A 240 -1.36 17.39 -8.36
CA PRO A 240 -0.97 16.23 -9.16
C PRO A 240 -1.84 15.01 -8.87
N PHE A 241 -2.00 14.15 -9.89
CA PHE A 241 -2.65 12.85 -9.70
C PHE A 241 -1.71 11.79 -9.13
N ALA A 242 -0.41 11.94 -9.35
CA ALA A 242 0.60 11.02 -8.82
C ALA A 242 0.68 11.07 -7.29
N GLU A 243 0.74 9.90 -6.65
CA GLU A 243 0.81 9.76 -5.20
C GLU A 243 2.26 9.56 -4.72
N PHE A 244 3.01 10.64 -4.56
CA PHE A 244 4.46 10.63 -4.28
C PHE A 244 4.84 9.92 -2.98
N ASN A 245 3.94 9.78 -2.02
CA ASN A 245 4.20 9.13 -0.73
C ASN A 245 4.01 7.62 -0.76
N GLN A 246 3.41 7.07 -1.81
CA GLN A 246 3.05 5.65 -1.92
C GLN A 246 3.73 4.94 -3.09
N ILE A 247 4.71 5.61 -3.72
CA ILE A 247 5.44 5.05 -4.86
C ILE A 247 6.18 3.80 -4.42
N ARG A 248 5.99 2.70 -5.14
CA ARG A 248 6.76 1.46 -5.01
C ARG A 248 7.36 1.04 -6.34
N GLU A 249 6.57 1.05 -7.39
CA GLU A 249 6.97 0.81 -8.75
C GLU A 249 6.60 1.98 -9.63
N VAL A 250 7.39 2.19 -10.67
CA VAL A 250 7.21 3.24 -11.68
C VAL A 250 7.45 2.69 -13.08
N LEU A 251 6.98 3.42 -14.08
CA LEU A 251 7.20 3.14 -15.49
C LEU A 251 8.26 4.11 -16.06
N MET A 252 9.38 3.59 -16.51
CA MET A 252 10.28 4.31 -17.42
C MET A 252 9.68 4.25 -18.83
N VAL A 253 9.50 5.38 -19.48
CA VAL A 253 8.82 5.48 -20.76
C VAL A 253 9.78 5.97 -21.83
N TRP A 254 9.74 5.35 -23.01
CA TRP A 254 10.38 5.83 -24.24
C TRP A 254 9.31 6.51 -25.08
N PRO A 255 9.20 7.86 -25.06
CA PRO A 255 8.27 8.55 -25.94
C PRO A 255 8.55 8.16 -27.39
N ASN A 256 7.51 7.79 -28.13
CA ASN A 256 7.69 7.44 -29.54
C ASN A 256 8.38 8.61 -30.24
N GLU A 257 9.53 8.36 -30.83
CA GLU A 257 10.03 9.22 -31.86
C GLU A 257 8.92 9.29 -32.92
N TYR A 258 8.39 10.50 -33.14
CA TYR A 258 7.59 10.72 -34.34
C TYR A 258 8.47 10.27 -35.48
N LYS A 259 8.15 9.11 -36.08
CA LYS A 259 8.66 8.79 -37.41
C LYS A 259 8.24 9.96 -38.28
N ASN A 260 9.17 10.84 -38.57
CA ASN A 260 9.03 11.72 -39.70
C ASN A 260 8.82 10.79 -40.89
N ASN A 261 7.59 10.68 -41.37
CA ASN A 261 7.37 10.27 -42.76
C ASN A 261 7.86 11.45 -43.57
N ASP A 262 9.13 11.37 -43.98
CA ASP A 262 9.63 12.09 -45.16
C ASP A 262 9.04 11.46 -46.41
#